data_4dc89ab2a82211d13a3e880f0d8b58a2
#
_entry.id   4dc89ab2a82211d13a3e880f0d8b58a2
#
_cell.length_a   1.000
_cell.length_b   1.000
_cell.length_c   1.000
_cell.angle_alpha   90.00
_cell.angle_beta   90.00
_cell.angle_gamma   90.00
#
_symmetry.space_group_name_H-M   'P 1'
#
loop_
_entity.id
_entity.type
_entity.pdbx_description
1 polymer ?
#
loop_
_entity_poly.entity_id
_entity_poly.type
_entity_poly.pdbx_seq_one_letter_code
_entity_poly.pdbx_strand_id
1 'polypeptide(L)'
;MDILRFGGTCVCVGIPEGGLEPIAHAYPGVMVGKELTIVGTAVGTRRDAIETLDLAARGVIKLSHRVEKMDKLTEVFEEMHAGKLQGRVVLDLSG
;
A
#
# COMPACT_ATOMS: atom_id res chain seq x y z
N MET A 1 -3.68 -16.53 -0.60
CA MET A 1 -4.68 -17.06 -1.58
C MET A 1 -5.87 -17.74 -0.93
N ASP A 2 -5.72 -18.22 0.28
CA ASP A 2 -6.80 -18.95 0.97
C ASP A 2 -8.00 -18.08 1.32
N ILE A 3 -7.80 -16.77 1.46
CA ILE A 3 -8.87 -15.83 1.80
C ILE A 3 -9.70 -15.39 0.61
N LEU A 4 -9.26 -15.71 -0.62
CA LEU A 4 -10.00 -15.34 -1.82
C LEU A 4 -11.13 -16.34 -2.08
N ARG A 5 -12.31 -15.80 -2.38
CA ARG A 5 -13.44 -16.60 -2.85
C ARG A 5 -13.20 -17.10 -4.26
N PHE A 6 -14.00 -18.05 -4.72
CA PHE A 6 -14.00 -18.51 -6.10
C PHE A 6 -14.18 -17.31 -7.06
N GLY A 7 -13.34 -17.24 -8.07
CA GLY A 7 -13.32 -16.13 -9.03
C GLY A 7 -12.74 -14.83 -8.49
N GLY A 8 -12.13 -14.86 -7.30
CA GLY A 8 -11.56 -13.67 -6.67
C GLY A 8 -10.30 -13.15 -7.34
N THR A 9 -9.94 -11.92 -7.03
CA THR A 9 -8.75 -11.24 -7.56
C THR A 9 -7.84 -10.81 -6.41
N CYS A 10 -6.56 -11.16 -6.52
CA CYS A 10 -5.51 -10.64 -5.65
C CYS A 10 -4.80 -9.50 -6.35
N VAL A 11 -4.83 -8.31 -5.77
CA VAL A 11 -4.15 -7.14 -6.32
C VAL A 11 -2.87 -6.90 -5.53
N CYS A 12 -1.73 -6.98 -6.20
CA CYS A 12 -0.43 -6.71 -5.58
C CYS A 12 -0.11 -5.22 -5.67
N VAL A 13 0.03 -4.59 -4.52
CA VAL A 13 0.31 -3.15 -4.40
C VAL A 13 1.65 -2.97 -3.69
N GLY A 14 2.52 -2.18 -4.28
CA GLY A 14 3.83 -1.90 -3.72
C GLY A 14 4.82 -3.04 -3.93
N ILE A 15 6.07 -2.74 -3.62
CA ILE A 15 7.18 -3.69 -3.75
C ILE A 15 7.82 -3.84 -2.37
N PRO A 16 7.88 -5.06 -1.81
CA PRO A 16 8.56 -5.26 -0.54
C PRO A 16 10.06 -5.04 -0.68
N GLU A 17 10.70 -4.76 0.44
CA GLU A 17 12.17 -4.61 0.49
C GLU A 17 12.83 -5.87 -0.08
N GLY A 18 13.79 -5.68 -1.01
CA GLY A 18 14.42 -6.79 -1.72
C GLY A 18 13.71 -7.22 -3.00
N GLY A 19 12.42 -6.97 -3.13
CA GLY A 19 11.66 -7.19 -4.37
C GLY A 19 11.48 -8.62 -4.83
N LEU A 20 11.88 -9.62 -4.03
CA LEU A 20 11.89 -11.03 -4.42
C LEU A 20 10.96 -11.92 -3.59
N GLU A 21 10.00 -11.32 -2.91
CA GLU A 21 9.08 -12.09 -2.08
C GLU A 21 8.00 -12.75 -2.93
N PRO A 22 7.88 -14.09 -2.88
CA PRO A 22 6.82 -14.76 -3.61
C PRO A 22 5.47 -14.59 -2.93
N ILE A 23 4.41 -14.77 -3.70
CA ILE A 23 3.06 -14.81 -3.13
C ILE A 23 2.84 -16.18 -2.51
N ALA A 24 2.62 -16.23 -1.19
CA ALA A 24 2.42 -17.49 -0.49
C ALA A 24 1.12 -18.18 -0.95
N HIS A 25 1.19 -19.51 -1.08
CA HIS A 25 0.03 -20.34 -1.45
C HIS A 25 -0.56 -20.06 -2.83
N ALA A 26 0.18 -19.40 -3.72
CA ALA A 26 -0.23 -19.19 -5.10
C ALA A 26 0.10 -20.40 -5.98
N TYR A 27 -0.32 -21.59 -5.56
CA TYR A 27 -0.07 -22.83 -6.29
C TYR A 27 -1.00 -22.93 -7.52
N PRO A 28 -0.52 -23.48 -8.65
CA PRO A 28 -1.35 -23.65 -9.83
C PRO A 28 -2.66 -24.38 -9.55
N GLY A 29 -2.66 -25.41 -8.70
CA GLY A 29 -3.88 -26.13 -8.33
C GLY A 29 -4.91 -25.26 -7.61
N VAL A 30 -4.47 -24.36 -6.75
CA VAL A 30 -5.36 -23.41 -6.09
C VAL A 30 -5.87 -22.37 -7.07
N MET A 31 -4.98 -21.86 -7.92
CA MET A 31 -5.34 -20.85 -8.94
C MET A 31 -6.37 -21.37 -9.91
N VAL A 32 -6.17 -22.59 -10.41
CA VAL A 32 -7.10 -23.21 -11.36
C VAL A 32 -8.40 -23.59 -10.67
N GLY A 33 -8.30 -24.22 -9.48
CA GLY A 33 -9.48 -24.71 -8.77
C GLY A 33 -10.45 -23.62 -8.33
N LYS A 34 -9.94 -22.43 -8.03
CA LYS A 34 -10.75 -21.28 -7.63
C LYS A 34 -10.93 -20.24 -8.73
N GLU A 35 -10.36 -20.47 -9.91
CA GLU A 35 -10.38 -19.51 -11.03
C GLU A 35 -9.89 -18.12 -10.61
N LEU A 36 -8.76 -18.06 -9.91
CA LEU A 36 -8.24 -16.82 -9.34
C LEU A 36 -7.47 -15.99 -10.36
N THR A 37 -7.47 -14.68 -10.12
CA THR A 37 -6.69 -13.72 -10.88
C THR A 37 -5.69 -13.02 -9.96
N ILE A 38 -4.46 -12.85 -10.42
CA ILE A 38 -3.44 -12.06 -9.73
C ILE A 38 -3.05 -10.93 -10.68
N VAL A 39 -3.13 -9.70 -10.21
CA VAL A 39 -2.72 -8.52 -10.96
C VAL A 39 -1.81 -7.64 -10.11
N GLY A 40 -0.87 -6.99 -10.78
CA GLY A 40 -0.05 -5.97 -10.15
C GLY A 40 -0.58 -4.58 -10.47
N THR A 41 -0.28 -3.63 -9.62
CA THR A 41 -0.55 -2.23 -9.88
C THR A 41 0.71 -1.42 -9.58
N ALA A 42 0.96 -0.41 -10.37
CA ALA A 42 2.09 0.47 -10.18
C ALA A 42 1.59 1.90 -10.17
N VAL A 43 2.04 2.66 -9.17
CA VAL A 43 1.76 4.09 -9.01
C VAL A 43 0.47 4.54 -9.70
N GLY A 44 0.39 5.77 -10.14
CA GLY A 44 -0.79 6.26 -10.84
C GLY A 44 -0.41 7.34 -11.83
N THR A 45 -1.36 7.72 -12.66
CA THR A 45 -1.20 8.84 -13.58
C THR A 45 -1.46 10.15 -12.83
N ARG A 46 -1.17 11.28 -13.50
CA ARG A 46 -1.52 12.61 -12.99
C ARG A 46 -3.03 12.73 -12.76
N ARG A 47 -3.83 12.15 -13.65
CA ARG A 47 -5.29 12.14 -13.51
C ARG A 47 -5.73 11.37 -12.27
N ASP A 48 -5.09 10.22 -12.00
CA ASP A 48 -5.37 9.45 -10.78
C ASP A 48 -5.08 10.26 -9.52
N ALA A 49 -4.00 11.04 -9.52
CA ALA A 49 -3.66 11.92 -8.40
C ALA A 49 -4.73 13.00 -8.21
N ILE A 50 -5.19 13.61 -9.28
CA ILE A 50 -6.24 14.64 -9.23
C ILE A 50 -7.54 14.06 -8.67
N GLU A 51 -7.95 12.90 -9.14
CA GLU A 51 -9.14 12.21 -8.66
C GLU A 51 -9.03 11.83 -7.19
N THR A 52 -7.86 11.35 -6.76
CA THR A 52 -7.62 10.98 -5.36
C THR A 52 -7.70 12.19 -4.45
N LEU A 53 -7.10 13.30 -4.84
CA LEU A 53 -7.18 14.54 -4.06
C LEU A 53 -8.61 15.09 -3.98
N ASP A 54 -9.39 14.97 -5.05
CA ASP A 54 -10.79 15.34 -5.04
C ASP A 54 -11.61 14.51 -4.07
N LEU A 55 -11.40 13.19 -4.06
CA LEU A 55 -12.06 12.29 -3.11
C LEU A 55 -11.69 12.63 -1.66
N ALA A 56 -10.44 12.96 -1.40
CA ALA A 56 -9.99 13.38 -0.08
C ALA A 56 -10.64 14.72 0.34
N ALA A 57 -10.70 15.68 -0.57
CA ALA A 57 -11.32 16.98 -0.31
C ALA A 57 -12.81 16.86 0.02
N ARG A 58 -13.50 15.90 -0.58
CA ARG A 58 -14.92 15.63 -0.31
C ARG A 58 -15.16 14.76 0.92
N GLY A 59 -14.10 14.32 1.60
CA GLY A 59 -14.20 13.49 2.78
C GLY A 59 -14.57 12.03 2.52
N VAL A 60 -14.54 11.58 1.25
CA VAL A 60 -14.84 10.18 0.89
C VAL A 60 -13.74 9.24 1.37
N ILE A 61 -12.49 9.70 1.30
CA ILE A 61 -11.34 8.95 1.82
C ILE A 61 -10.67 9.75 2.92
N LYS A 62 -10.14 9.03 3.91
CA LYS A 62 -9.41 9.63 5.02
C LYS A 62 -8.07 8.92 5.16
N LEU A 63 -7.02 9.70 5.31
CA LEU A 63 -5.67 9.18 5.49
C LEU A 63 -5.31 9.21 6.97
N SER A 64 -4.94 8.06 7.51
CA SER A 64 -4.35 8.01 8.84
C SER A 64 -2.92 8.56 8.75
N HIS A 65 -2.67 9.67 9.42
CA HIS A 65 -1.36 10.33 9.34
C HIS A 65 -1.04 11.09 10.62
N ARG A 66 0.22 11.38 10.81
CA ARG A 66 0.68 12.36 11.80
C ARG A 66 1.67 13.28 11.12
N VAL A 67 1.82 14.50 11.69
CA VAL A 67 2.76 15.50 11.19
C VAL A 67 3.93 15.61 12.16
N GLU A 68 5.13 15.54 11.63
CA GLU A 68 6.38 15.68 12.39
C GLU A 68 7.26 16.74 11.75
N LYS A 69 8.16 17.33 12.53
CA LYS A 69 9.14 18.26 11.97
C LYS A 69 10.31 17.50 11.35
N MET A 70 11.05 18.18 10.49
CA MET A 70 12.17 17.57 9.76
C MET A 70 13.27 17.02 10.68
N ASP A 71 13.46 17.58 11.86
CA ASP A 71 14.44 17.10 12.84
C ASP A 71 14.11 15.70 13.39
N LYS A 72 12.89 15.22 13.18
CA LYS A 72 12.45 13.88 13.58
C LYS A 72 12.62 12.82 12.47
N LEU A 73 13.20 13.18 11.33
CA LEU A 73 13.31 12.30 10.18
C LEU A 73 13.96 10.96 10.51
N THR A 74 15.09 10.98 11.21
CA THR A 74 15.83 9.77 11.58
C THR A 74 14.98 8.86 12.46
N GLU A 75 14.28 9.42 13.43
CA GLU A 75 13.40 8.65 14.32
C GLU A 75 12.24 8.02 13.55
N VAL A 76 11.68 8.73 12.59
CA VAL A 76 10.59 8.21 11.73
C VAL A 76 11.10 7.04 10.90
N PHE A 77 12.27 7.14 10.29
CA PHE A 77 12.86 6.04 9.54
C PHE A 77 13.12 4.81 10.40
N GLU A 78 13.55 5.01 11.65
CA GLU A 78 13.74 3.91 12.59
C GLU A 78 12.40 3.23 12.91
N GLU A 79 11.32 3.98 13.11
CA GLU A 79 9.98 3.41 13.30
C GLU A 79 9.53 2.60 12.08
N MET A 80 9.74 3.12 10.88
CA MET A 80 9.39 2.40 9.64
C MET A 80 10.15 1.09 9.53
N HIS A 81 11.46 1.13 9.80
CA HIS A 81 12.31 -0.05 9.69
C HIS A 81 11.93 -1.11 10.74
N ALA A 82 11.51 -0.68 11.92
CA ALA A 82 11.05 -1.56 12.98
C ALA A 82 9.62 -2.08 12.77
N GLY A 83 8.91 -1.61 11.74
CA GLY A 83 7.53 -2.01 11.46
C GLY A 83 6.50 -1.48 12.46
N LYS A 84 6.83 -0.43 13.19
CA LYS A 84 5.97 0.14 14.25
C LYS A 84 5.13 1.33 13.78
N LEU A 85 5.45 1.87 12.61
CA LEU A 85 4.76 3.05 12.10
C LEU A 85 3.40 2.66 11.54
N GLN A 86 2.36 3.38 11.96
CA GLN A 86 1.00 3.20 11.46
C GLN A 86 0.59 4.40 10.60
N GLY A 87 0.00 4.12 9.45
CA GLY A 87 -0.41 5.16 8.52
C GLY A 87 0.78 5.83 7.86
N ARG A 88 0.73 7.14 7.75
CA ARG A 88 1.75 7.94 7.07
C ARG A 88 2.24 9.06 7.96
N VAL A 89 3.53 9.36 7.87
CA VAL A 89 4.11 10.53 8.52
C VAL A 89 4.37 11.60 7.45
N VAL A 90 3.87 12.80 7.70
CA VAL A 90 4.12 13.96 6.86
C VAL A 90 5.12 14.85 7.57
N LEU A 91 6.20 15.21 6.89
CA LEU A 91 7.20 16.10 7.43
C LEU A 91 6.87 17.55 7.11
N ASP A 92 6.74 18.37 8.13
CA ASP A 92 6.53 19.81 7.98
C ASP A 92 7.87 20.51 7.81
N LEU A 93 8.11 21.08 6.64
CA LEU A 93 9.35 21.74 6.30
C LEU A 93 9.34 23.23 6.60
N SER A 94 8.24 23.76 7.12
CA SER A 94 8.06 25.19 7.35
C SER A 94 8.64 25.70 8.68
N GLY A 95 9.19 24.84 9.44
CA GLY A 95 9.70 25.21 10.74
C GLY A 95 11.06 24.70 11.04
#